data_a69dcf69a934b70156269bd76484da4f
#
_entry.id   a69dcf69a934b70156269bd76484da4f
#
_cell.length_a   1.000
_cell.length_b   1.000
_cell.length_c   1.000
_cell.angle_alpha   90.00
_cell.angle_beta   90.00
_cell.angle_gamma   90.00
#
_symmetry.space_group_name_H-M   'P 1'
#
loop_
_entity.id
_entity.type
_entity.pdbx_description
1 polymer ?
#
loop_
_entity_poly.entity_id
_entity_poly.type
_entity_poly.pdbx_seq_one_letter_code
_entity_poly.pdbx_strand_id
1 'polypeptide(L)'
;LTKRTIGAPPVRLPVVAVRSALLEQMAGGTVRAHLPLFRGPATGTDVVAGLPGSDPDSANRPVLISAHYDGVGADPGRHFECAGDNASGVAVLFEVARVLISRGTPFSRPILFAVVDAEEVGALGSRHHADLLVAEGVRPDVINLDMAGKFNGAVAAEVGGDSAALIGALDRAGRALHIPLAGGAVASDNRQYAGRGLPAVGLGLGAAHYHSPLDTLDRIDPDALRMAGRLVVLSTAYLAHDNIVKE
;
A
#
# COMPACT_ATOMS: atom_id res chain seq x y z
N LEU A 1 22.00 5.09 5.87
CA LEU A 1 21.02 6.15 6.16
C LEU A 1 19.68 5.67 5.69
N THR A 2 18.72 5.62 6.58
CA THR A 2 17.32 5.34 6.23
C THR A 2 16.72 6.65 5.69
N LYS A 3 16.09 6.62 4.52
CA LYS A 3 15.29 7.74 4.05
C LYS A 3 14.02 7.84 4.89
N ARG A 4 13.60 9.04 5.15
CA ARG A 4 12.30 9.33 5.75
C ARG A 4 11.52 10.19 4.79
N THR A 5 10.30 9.80 4.51
CA THR A 5 9.35 10.63 3.78
C THR A 5 9.08 11.89 4.61
N ILE A 6 9.31 13.04 4.03
CA ILE A 6 9.08 14.31 4.71
C ILE A 6 7.69 14.80 4.33
N GLY A 7 6.68 14.28 5.00
CA GLY A 7 5.34 14.88 5.04
C GLY A 7 5.23 16.07 6.00
N ALA A 8 6.36 16.63 6.45
CA ALA A 8 6.38 17.75 7.34
C ALA A 8 6.19 19.08 6.58
N PRO A 9 5.52 20.07 7.17
CA PRO A 9 5.43 21.39 6.58
C PRO A 9 6.84 21.95 6.32
N PRO A 10 7.04 22.80 5.29
CA PRO A 10 8.34 23.31 4.94
C PRO A 10 8.98 24.02 6.14
N VAL A 11 10.09 23.49 6.60
CA VAL A 11 10.90 24.17 7.64
C VAL A 11 11.54 25.42 7.05
N ARG A 12 11.49 26.52 7.81
CA ARG A 12 12.10 27.79 7.38
C ARG A 12 13.63 27.77 7.42
N LEU A 13 14.23 26.79 8.10
CA LEU A 13 15.66 26.62 8.20
C LEU A 13 16.10 25.43 7.34
N PRO A 14 17.23 25.54 6.62
CA PRO A 14 17.80 24.42 5.93
C PRO A 14 18.23 23.34 6.95
N VAL A 15 17.78 22.11 6.72
CA VAL A 15 18.14 20.96 7.55
C VAL A 15 18.95 19.99 6.68
N VAL A 16 20.14 19.65 7.15
CA VAL A 16 21.04 18.72 6.47
C VAL A 16 21.34 17.56 7.42
N ALA A 17 20.99 16.34 6.99
CA ALA A 17 21.39 15.14 7.70
C ALA A 17 22.84 14.79 7.35
N VAL A 18 23.68 14.61 8.36
CA VAL A 18 25.08 14.21 8.20
C VAL A 18 25.34 12.90 8.93
N ARG A 19 26.37 12.15 8.50
CA ARG A 19 26.81 10.96 9.23
C ARG A 19 27.34 11.37 10.61
N SER A 20 26.99 10.62 11.65
CA SER A 20 27.44 10.88 13.02
C SER A 20 28.97 11.01 13.16
N ALA A 21 29.72 10.24 12.39
CA ALA A 21 31.19 10.31 12.35
C ALA A 21 31.76 11.71 11.91
N LEU A 22 30.93 12.54 11.28
CA LEU A 22 31.33 13.89 10.90
C LEU A 22 31.05 14.94 11.99
N LEU A 23 30.25 14.60 12.98
CA LEU A 23 29.85 15.58 14.02
C LEU A 23 31.03 16.14 14.80
N GLU A 24 32.00 15.30 15.18
CA GLU A 24 33.21 15.74 15.88
C GLU A 24 34.05 16.70 15.04
N GLN A 25 34.14 16.44 13.71
CA GLN A 25 34.89 17.32 12.78
C GLN A 25 34.18 18.64 12.54
N MET A 26 32.88 18.70 12.76
CA MET A 26 32.03 19.88 12.56
C MET A 26 31.93 20.74 13.83
N ALA A 27 32.27 20.19 14.98
CA ALA A 27 32.16 20.88 16.28
C ALA A 27 33.10 22.09 16.37
N GLY A 28 32.55 23.27 16.67
CA GLY A 28 33.30 24.51 16.84
C GLY A 28 33.77 25.16 15.56
N GLY A 29 33.41 24.63 14.38
CA GLY A 29 33.80 25.17 13.07
C GLY A 29 32.68 25.81 12.28
N THR A 30 33.02 26.31 11.09
CA THR A 30 32.04 26.77 10.10
C THR A 30 31.80 25.66 9.08
N VAL A 31 30.53 25.31 8.84
CA VAL A 31 30.12 24.34 7.83
C VAL A 31 29.61 25.10 6.61
N ARG A 32 30.16 24.76 5.44
CA ARG A 32 29.64 25.22 4.15
C ARG A 32 29.07 24.04 3.41
N ALA A 33 27.74 24.05 3.14
CA ALA A 33 27.07 23.04 2.36
C ALA A 33 26.60 23.63 1.02
N HIS A 34 26.84 22.90 -0.08
CA HIS A 34 26.28 23.21 -1.39
C HIS A 34 25.39 22.02 -1.80
N LEU A 35 24.08 22.25 -1.86
CA LEU A 35 23.09 21.28 -2.19
C LEU A 35 22.45 21.69 -3.53
N PRO A 36 22.84 21.10 -4.66
CA PRO A 36 22.27 21.40 -5.97
C PRO A 36 20.89 20.74 -6.09
N LEU A 37 19.90 21.32 -5.38
CA LEU A 37 18.53 20.85 -5.42
C LEU A 37 17.79 21.53 -6.58
N PHE A 38 17.19 20.72 -7.44
CA PHE A 38 16.26 21.18 -8.45
C PHE A 38 14.82 20.91 -7.97
N ARG A 39 13.97 21.93 -8.04
CA ARG A 39 12.53 21.80 -7.81
C ARG A 39 11.81 22.09 -9.13
N GLY A 40 11.08 21.12 -9.62
CA GLY A 40 10.28 21.25 -10.81
C GLY A 40 8.92 20.57 -10.64
N PRO A 41 7.97 20.85 -11.53
CA PRO A 41 6.72 20.09 -11.59
C PRO A 41 7.04 18.63 -11.92
N ALA A 42 6.31 17.72 -11.31
CA ALA A 42 6.32 16.30 -11.62
C ALA A 42 4.88 15.81 -11.75
N THR A 43 4.67 14.81 -12.61
CA THR A 43 3.38 14.18 -12.81
C THR A 43 3.49 12.72 -12.39
N GLY A 44 2.62 12.28 -11.46
CA GLY A 44 2.43 10.88 -11.14
C GLY A 44 1.37 10.26 -12.04
N THR A 45 1.34 8.93 -12.12
CA THR A 45 0.38 8.18 -12.92
C THR A 45 -0.14 6.99 -12.12
N ASP A 46 -1.44 6.98 -11.83
CA ASP A 46 -2.10 5.80 -11.30
C ASP A 46 -2.55 4.88 -12.43
N VAL A 47 -2.41 3.57 -12.25
CA VAL A 47 -2.87 2.56 -13.20
C VAL A 47 -4.03 1.81 -12.57
N VAL A 48 -5.20 1.87 -13.21
CA VAL A 48 -6.42 1.22 -12.71
C VAL A 48 -6.94 0.23 -13.75
N ALA A 49 -7.30 -0.97 -13.29
CA ALA A 49 -7.94 -2.00 -14.08
C ALA A 49 -9.10 -2.62 -13.31
N GLY A 50 -10.00 -3.32 -14.00
CA GLY A 50 -11.16 -3.90 -13.32
C GLY A 50 -11.72 -5.14 -13.97
N LEU A 51 -12.38 -5.95 -13.15
CA LEU A 51 -13.25 -7.05 -13.55
C LEU A 51 -14.70 -6.62 -13.35
N PRO A 52 -15.57 -6.77 -14.36
CA PRO A 52 -16.96 -6.42 -14.21
C PRO A 52 -17.66 -7.35 -13.21
N GLY A 53 -18.61 -6.80 -12.47
CA GLY A 53 -19.55 -7.59 -11.67
C GLY A 53 -20.73 -8.07 -12.51
N SER A 54 -21.41 -9.09 -12.03
CA SER A 54 -22.62 -9.63 -12.67
C SER A 54 -23.92 -9.02 -12.12
N ASP A 55 -23.86 -8.34 -10.98
CA ASP A 55 -24.99 -7.66 -10.35
C ASP A 55 -24.97 -6.17 -10.63
N PRO A 56 -25.92 -5.63 -11.44
CA PRO A 56 -25.99 -4.22 -11.75
C PRO A 56 -26.22 -3.32 -10.52
N ASP A 57 -26.91 -3.81 -9.49
CA ASP A 57 -27.20 -3.05 -8.26
C ASP A 57 -25.95 -2.84 -7.41
N SER A 58 -24.92 -3.63 -7.64
CA SER A 58 -23.62 -3.53 -6.99
C SER A 58 -22.54 -2.80 -7.82
N ALA A 59 -22.90 -2.26 -8.98
CA ALA A 59 -21.95 -1.66 -9.93
C ALA A 59 -21.11 -0.51 -9.34
N ASN A 60 -21.67 0.27 -8.43
CA ASN A 60 -21.01 1.39 -7.76
C ASN A 60 -20.34 1.01 -6.43
N ARG A 61 -20.30 -0.27 -6.09
CA ARG A 61 -19.74 -0.81 -4.85
C ARG A 61 -18.68 -1.88 -5.12
N PRO A 62 -17.61 -1.59 -5.89
CA PRO A 62 -16.57 -2.57 -6.17
C PRO A 62 -15.79 -2.95 -4.92
N VAL A 63 -15.05 -4.06 -5.00
CA VAL A 63 -13.93 -4.33 -4.10
C VAL A 63 -12.67 -3.78 -4.77
N LEU A 64 -11.96 -2.88 -4.11
CA LEU A 64 -10.74 -2.27 -4.63
C LEU A 64 -9.52 -2.85 -3.92
N ILE A 65 -8.57 -3.35 -4.69
CA ILE A 65 -7.26 -3.79 -4.19
C ILE A 65 -6.25 -2.78 -4.68
N SER A 66 -5.47 -2.19 -3.76
CA SER A 66 -4.47 -1.17 -4.09
C SER A 66 -3.09 -1.48 -3.51
N ALA A 67 -2.06 -0.97 -4.16
CA ALA A 67 -0.69 -0.93 -3.69
C ALA A 67 0.04 0.22 -4.39
N HIS A 68 0.97 0.89 -3.71
CA HIS A 68 1.81 1.88 -4.40
C HIS A 68 3.00 1.23 -5.09
N TYR A 69 3.47 1.85 -6.17
CA TYR A 69 4.59 1.34 -6.97
C TYR A 69 5.80 2.26 -6.96
N ASP A 70 5.67 3.45 -6.43
CA ASP A 70 6.79 4.35 -6.21
C ASP A 70 7.66 3.86 -5.05
N GLY A 71 8.85 4.40 -4.95
CA GLY A 71 9.76 4.11 -3.87
C GLY A 71 10.60 5.35 -3.57
N VAL A 72 11.46 5.25 -2.57
CA VAL A 72 12.26 6.38 -2.06
C VAL A 72 13.38 6.85 -3.01
N GLY A 73 13.46 6.29 -4.21
CA GLY A 73 14.30 6.78 -5.31
C GLY A 73 15.77 6.45 -5.17
N ALA A 74 16.65 7.41 -5.47
CA ALA A 74 18.10 7.23 -5.45
C ALA A 74 18.79 8.42 -4.80
N ASP A 75 19.95 8.16 -4.21
CA ASP A 75 20.91 9.15 -3.74
C ASP A 75 22.17 9.10 -4.60
N PRO A 76 23.04 10.11 -4.58
CA PRO A 76 24.30 10.03 -5.28
C PRO A 76 25.11 8.78 -4.88
N GLY A 77 25.34 7.88 -5.85
CA GLY A 77 26.05 6.63 -5.64
C GLY A 77 25.27 5.52 -4.90
N ARG A 78 23.95 5.67 -4.72
CA ARG A 78 23.08 4.67 -4.09
C ARG A 78 21.74 4.59 -4.76
N HIS A 79 21.31 3.36 -5.09
CA HIS A 79 19.98 3.04 -5.56
C HIS A 79 19.21 2.33 -4.45
N PHE A 80 17.92 2.62 -4.33
CA PHE A 80 17.00 1.95 -3.41
C PHE A 80 16.05 1.10 -4.27
N GLU A 81 16.16 -0.22 -4.15
CA GLU A 81 15.33 -1.15 -4.95
C GLU A 81 13.88 -1.17 -4.49
N CYS A 82 13.64 -0.88 -3.20
CA CYS A 82 12.29 -0.85 -2.63
C CYS A 82 11.52 -2.15 -2.84
N ALA A 83 12.22 -3.28 -2.70
CA ALA A 83 11.65 -4.60 -2.97
C ALA A 83 10.56 -4.98 -1.97
N GLY A 84 10.79 -4.71 -0.67
CA GLY A 84 9.81 -4.90 0.39
C GLY A 84 8.78 -3.79 0.42
N ASP A 85 9.22 -2.55 0.24
CA ASP A 85 8.41 -1.33 0.26
C ASP A 85 8.52 -0.58 -1.07
N ASN A 86 7.59 -0.78 -2.07
CA ASN A 86 6.46 -1.68 -1.96
C ASN A 86 6.28 -2.54 -3.24
N ALA A 87 7.40 -2.90 -3.90
CA ALA A 87 7.31 -3.83 -5.03
C ALA A 87 6.65 -5.17 -4.62
N SER A 88 6.78 -5.57 -3.35
CA SER A 88 6.15 -6.77 -2.80
C SER A 88 4.63 -6.68 -2.81
N GLY A 89 4.05 -5.55 -2.41
CA GLY A 89 2.59 -5.32 -2.46
C GLY A 89 2.06 -5.32 -3.88
N VAL A 90 2.78 -4.68 -4.81
CA VAL A 90 2.43 -4.67 -6.25
C VAL A 90 2.49 -6.09 -6.84
N ALA A 91 3.51 -6.89 -6.51
CA ALA A 91 3.62 -8.27 -6.96
C ALA A 91 2.45 -9.13 -6.47
N VAL A 92 2.05 -8.96 -5.21
CA VAL A 92 0.88 -9.64 -4.64
C VAL A 92 -0.40 -9.19 -5.37
N LEU A 93 -0.58 -7.89 -5.62
CA LEU A 93 -1.75 -7.38 -6.34
C LEU A 93 -1.87 -8.01 -7.74
N PHE A 94 -0.78 -8.09 -8.50
CA PHE A 94 -0.79 -8.72 -9.83
C PHE A 94 -1.12 -10.21 -9.75
N GLU A 95 -0.59 -10.94 -8.78
CA GLU A 95 -0.91 -12.36 -8.60
C GLU A 95 -2.38 -12.57 -8.18
N VAL A 96 -2.90 -11.71 -7.30
CA VAL A 96 -4.32 -11.70 -6.92
C VAL A 96 -5.20 -11.47 -8.16
N ALA A 97 -4.86 -10.47 -8.99
CA ALA A 97 -5.58 -10.19 -10.23
C ALA A 97 -5.57 -11.42 -11.16
N ARG A 98 -4.40 -12.04 -11.38
CA ARG A 98 -4.24 -13.24 -12.19
C ARG A 98 -5.12 -14.39 -11.69
N VAL A 99 -5.14 -14.65 -10.39
CA VAL A 99 -5.93 -15.72 -9.78
C VAL A 99 -7.43 -15.45 -9.91
N LEU A 100 -7.89 -14.20 -9.66
CA LEU A 100 -9.29 -13.85 -9.76
C LEU A 100 -9.81 -13.92 -11.20
N ILE A 101 -9.00 -13.48 -12.18
CA ILE A 101 -9.32 -13.60 -13.61
C ILE A 101 -9.42 -15.07 -14.02
N SER A 102 -8.53 -15.95 -13.55
CA SER A 102 -8.47 -17.36 -13.96
C SER A 102 -9.68 -18.19 -13.52
N ARG A 103 -10.49 -17.70 -12.60
CA ARG A 103 -11.72 -18.39 -12.16
C ARG A 103 -12.77 -18.55 -13.26
N GLY A 104 -12.79 -17.67 -14.24
CA GLY A 104 -13.69 -17.74 -15.38
C GLY A 104 -15.18 -17.50 -15.06
N THR A 105 -15.55 -17.29 -13.79
CA THR A 105 -16.92 -16.96 -13.35
C THR A 105 -16.95 -15.53 -12.78
N PRO A 106 -17.88 -14.68 -13.21
CA PRO A 106 -17.98 -13.34 -12.69
C PRO A 106 -18.34 -13.35 -11.19
N PHE A 107 -17.86 -12.37 -10.48
CA PHE A 107 -18.27 -12.03 -9.12
C PHE A 107 -19.58 -11.22 -9.17
N SER A 108 -20.33 -11.15 -8.09
CA SER A 108 -21.51 -10.27 -8.03
C SER A 108 -21.10 -8.81 -8.12
N ARG A 109 -20.13 -8.39 -7.29
CA ARG A 109 -19.59 -7.04 -7.29
C ARG A 109 -18.40 -6.92 -8.25
N PRO A 110 -18.19 -5.75 -8.88
CA PRO A 110 -16.96 -5.47 -9.62
C PRO A 110 -15.72 -5.55 -8.71
N ILE A 111 -14.59 -5.88 -9.29
CA ILE A 111 -13.30 -5.85 -8.60
C ILE A 111 -12.39 -4.88 -9.34
N LEU A 112 -11.83 -3.92 -8.62
CA LEU A 112 -10.88 -2.95 -9.14
C LEU A 112 -9.48 -3.24 -8.59
N PHE A 113 -8.48 -2.97 -9.40
CA PHE A 113 -7.06 -3.02 -9.05
C PHE A 113 -6.47 -1.65 -9.33
N ALA A 114 -5.82 -1.06 -8.35
CA ALA A 114 -5.15 0.23 -8.50
C ALA A 114 -3.69 0.14 -8.06
N VAL A 115 -2.80 0.43 -8.98
CA VAL A 115 -1.37 0.62 -8.69
C VAL A 115 -1.15 2.13 -8.66
N VAL A 116 -0.92 2.68 -7.46
CA VAL A 116 -0.92 4.13 -7.22
C VAL A 116 0.49 4.67 -7.07
N ASP A 117 0.68 5.94 -7.43
CA ASP A 117 1.97 6.63 -7.42
C ASP A 117 2.09 7.59 -6.23
N ALA A 118 3.32 7.98 -5.93
CA ALA A 118 3.63 9.06 -4.99
C ALA A 118 3.10 8.83 -3.56
N GLU A 119 3.14 7.59 -3.08
CA GLU A 119 2.88 7.25 -1.67
C GLU A 119 3.95 7.86 -0.79
N GLU A 120 5.23 7.68 -1.16
CA GLU A 120 6.42 8.07 -0.43
C GLU A 120 6.58 9.59 -0.24
N VAL A 121 5.79 10.37 -0.97
CA VAL A 121 5.76 11.83 -0.87
C VAL A 121 4.42 12.36 -0.36
N GLY A 122 3.63 11.52 0.31
CA GLY A 122 2.40 11.89 1.00
C GLY A 122 1.12 11.30 0.41
N ALA A 123 1.22 10.11 -0.18
CA ALA A 123 0.10 9.32 -0.70
C ALA A 123 -0.78 10.13 -1.69
N LEU A 124 -0.10 10.77 -2.68
CA LEU A 124 -0.76 11.73 -3.57
C LEU A 124 -1.64 11.05 -4.60
N GLY A 125 -1.20 9.90 -5.15
CA GLY A 125 -1.97 9.12 -6.12
C GLY A 125 -3.24 8.56 -5.50
N SER A 126 -3.14 7.84 -4.39
CA SER A 126 -4.33 7.30 -3.70
C SER A 126 -5.30 8.39 -3.25
N ARG A 127 -4.78 9.56 -2.84
CA ARG A 127 -5.63 10.72 -2.53
C ARG A 127 -6.41 11.17 -3.75
N HIS A 128 -5.74 11.33 -4.90
CA HIS A 128 -6.36 11.72 -6.15
C HIS A 128 -7.39 10.67 -6.61
N HIS A 129 -7.02 9.39 -6.59
CA HIS A 129 -7.91 8.28 -6.94
C HIS A 129 -9.15 8.23 -6.03
N ALA A 130 -8.99 8.41 -4.71
CA ALA A 130 -10.11 8.46 -3.78
C ALA A 130 -11.05 9.64 -4.05
N ASP A 131 -10.49 10.83 -4.39
CA ASP A 131 -11.29 12.00 -4.76
C ASP A 131 -12.11 11.74 -6.04
N LEU A 132 -11.54 11.07 -7.05
CA LEU A 132 -12.25 10.68 -8.28
C LEU A 132 -13.38 9.70 -7.99
N LEU A 133 -13.12 8.62 -7.24
CA LEU A 133 -14.13 7.62 -6.87
C LEU A 133 -15.33 8.27 -6.18
N VAL A 134 -15.07 9.15 -5.23
CA VAL A 134 -16.14 9.87 -4.52
C VAL A 134 -16.93 10.79 -5.46
N ALA A 135 -16.26 11.51 -6.36
CA ALA A 135 -16.90 12.39 -7.34
C ALA A 135 -17.78 11.61 -8.32
N GLU A 136 -17.38 10.39 -8.70
CA GLU A 136 -18.15 9.50 -9.58
C GLU A 136 -19.24 8.70 -8.85
N GLY A 137 -19.38 8.87 -7.53
CA GLY A 137 -20.35 8.13 -6.73
C GLY A 137 -20.00 6.67 -6.49
N VAL A 138 -18.75 6.26 -6.75
CA VAL A 138 -18.25 4.91 -6.53
C VAL A 138 -17.78 4.76 -5.09
N ARG A 139 -18.24 3.71 -4.42
CA ARG A 139 -18.01 3.44 -3.00
C ARG A 139 -17.39 2.06 -2.78
N PRO A 140 -16.10 1.88 -3.06
CA PRO A 140 -15.43 0.60 -2.88
C PRO A 140 -15.25 0.21 -1.42
N ASP A 141 -15.16 -1.10 -1.17
CA ASP A 141 -14.46 -1.63 -0.03
C ASP A 141 -12.98 -1.80 -0.41
N VAL A 142 -12.07 -1.10 0.27
CA VAL A 142 -10.65 -0.99 -0.11
C VAL A 142 -9.77 -1.89 0.71
N ILE A 143 -8.98 -2.74 0.05
CA ILE A 143 -7.88 -3.52 0.62
C ILE A 143 -6.57 -2.95 0.05
N ASN A 144 -5.83 -2.23 0.87
CA ASN A 144 -4.52 -1.70 0.49
C ASN A 144 -3.41 -2.63 0.98
N LEU A 145 -2.44 -2.92 0.12
CA LEU A 145 -1.27 -3.74 0.42
C LEU A 145 -0.04 -2.85 0.54
N ASP A 146 0.64 -2.97 1.66
CA ASP A 146 1.90 -2.28 1.88
C ASP A 146 2.85 -3.14 2.70
N MET A 147 4.06 -3.37 2.15
CA MET A 147 5.08 -4.21 2.75
C MET A 147 4.64 -5.67 2.96
N ALA A 148 4.49 -6.41 1.86
CA ALA A 148 4.18 -7.85 1.88
C ALA A 148 5.42 -8.76 1.86
N GLY A 149 6.62 -8.19 1.94
CA GLY A 149 7.88 -8.89 1.68
C GLY A 149 8.44 -9.74 2.83
N LYS A 150 7.90 -9.62 4.04
CA LYS A 150 8.37 -10.37 5.22
C LYS A 150 7.26 -10.58 6.22
N PHE A 151 7.11 -11.83 6.72
CA PHE A 151 6.13 -12.10 7.75
C PHE A 151 6.71 -11.93 9.16
N ASN A 152 6.09 -11.07 9.97
CA ASN A 152 6.53 -10.75 11.32
C ASN A 152 5.60 -11.33 12.41
N GLY A 153 5.00 -12.51 12.17
CA GLY A 153 4.19 -13.24 13.14
C GLY A 153 2.68 -12.99 13.04
N ALA A 154 2.26 -11.83 12.55
CA ALA A 154 0.86 -11.53 12.22
C ALA A 154 0.80 -10.53 11.09
N VAL A 155 -0.31 -10.54 10.32
CA VAL A 155 -0.60 -9.49 9.36
C VAL A 155 -1.20 -8.31 10.11
N ALA A 156 -0.54 -7.16 10.04
CA ALA A 156 -1.09 -5.93 10.57
C ALA A 156 -2.28 -5.48 9.72
N ALA A 157 -3.38 -5.10 10.36
CA ALA A 157 -4.55 -4.55 9.72
C ALA A 157 -4.89 -3.18 10.33
N GLU A 158 -4.71 -2.12 9.55
CA GLU A 158 -5.12 -0.76 9.90
C GLU A 158 -6.47 -0.46 9.27
N VAL A 159 -7.46 -0.28 10.10
CA VAL A 159 -8.86 -0.10 9.68
C VAL A 159 -9.23 1.37 9.72
N GLY A 160 -9.94 1.83 8.69
CA GLY A 160 -10.49 3.18 8.63
C GLY A 160 -11.87 3.23 7.94
N GLY A 161 -12.67 4.22 8.31
CA GLY A 161 -14.04 4.33 7.82
C GLY A 161 -14.98 3.28 8.42
N ASP A 162 -16.17 3.11 7.84
CA ASP A 162 -17.12 2.05 8.22
C ASP A 162 -16.73 0.73 7.53
N SER A 163 -15.79 0.02 8.11
CA SER A 163 -15.14 -1.17 7.53
C SER A 163 -15.61 -2.49 8.14
N ALA A 164 -16.80 -2.57 8.71
CA ALA A 164 -17.30 -3.79 9.35
C ALA A 164 -17.30 -5.00 8.40
N ALA A 165 -17.74 -4.81 7.16
CA ALA A 165 -17.73 -5.87 6.14
C ALA A 165 -16.30 -6.33 5.79
N LEU A 166 -15.36 -5.39 5.63
CA LEU A 166 -13.94 -5.68 5.38
C LEU A 166 -13.33 -6.50 6.52
N ILE A 167 -13.55 -6.08 7.77
CA ILE A 167 -13.05 -6.78 8.95
C ILE A 167 -13.62 -8.20 9.00
N GLY A 168 -14.93 -8.37 8.77
CA GLY A 168 -15.57 -9.66 8.76
C GLY A 168 -15.02 -10.59 7.69
N ALA A 169 -14.80 -10.11 6.49
CA ALA A 169 -14.21 -10.88 5.39
C ALA A 169 -12.75 -11.27 5.69
N LEU A 170 -11.96 -10.35 6.20
CA LEU A 170 -10.56 -10.62 6.59
C LEU A 170 -10.45 -11.62 7.75
N ASP A 171 -11.25 -11.45 8.81
CA ASP A 171 -11.26 -12.39 9.94
C ASP A 171 -11.64 -13.81 9.48
N ARG A 172 -12.71 -13.91 8.66
CA ARG A 172 -13.12 -15.19 8.07
C ARG A 172 -12.02 -15.82 7.21
N ALA A 173 -11.36 -15.03 6.37
CA ALA A 173 -10.27 -15.51 5.52
C ALA A 173 -9.04 -15.89 6.36
N GLY A 174 -8.65 -15.09 7.33
CA GLY A 174 -7.54 -15.35 8.23
C GLY A 174 -7.74 -16.66 9.00
N ARG A 175 -8.93 -16.88 9.56
CA ARG A 175 -9.27 -18.15 10.25
C ARG A 175 -9.22 -19.35 9.31
N ALA A 176 -9.82 -19.25 8.13
CA ALA A 176 -9.84 -20.33 7.14
C ALA A 176 -8.44 -20.71 6.63
N LEU A 177 -7.53 -19.75 6.59
CA LEU A 177 -6.16 -19.93 6.11
C LEU A 177 -5.14 -20.14 7.25
N HIS A 178 -5.57 -20.07 8.51
CA HIS A 178 -4.71 -20.06 9.69
C HIS A 178 -3.65 -18.95 9.65
N ILE A 179 -4.03 -17.76 9.15
CA ILE A 179 -3.19 -16.56 9.10
C ILE A 179 -3.58 -15.65 10.27
N PRO A 180 -2.70 -15.40 11.22
CA PRO A 180 -2.98 -14.49 12.32
C PRO A 180 -3.06 -13.05 11.84
N LEU A 181 -4.12 -12.35 12.26
CA LEU A 181 -4.33 -10.93 12.02
C LEU A 181 -4.21 -10.16 13.34
N ALA A 182 -3.62 -8.99 13.30
CA ALA A 182 -3.52 -8.09 14.44
C ALA A 182 -3.87 -6.66 14.04
N GLY A 183 -4.64 -5.98 14.87
CA GLY A 183 -4.83 -4.53 14.70
C GLY A 183 -3.51 -3.81 14.84
N GLY A 184 -3.17 -2.96 13.88
CA GLY A 184 -1.89 -2.22 13.88
C GLY A 184 -1.84 -1.17 12.79
N ALA A 185 -0.97 -0.17 12.95
CA ALA A 185 -0.76 0.85 11.95
C ALA A 185 0.02 0.28 10.75
N VAL A 186 -0.46 0.57 9.55
CA VAL A 186 0.24 0.34 8.27
C VAL A 186 0.73 1.68 7.72
N ALA A 187 -0.04 2.74 7.94
CA ALA A 187 0.30 4.13 7.67
C ALA A 187 0.53 4.45 6.18
N SER A 188 -0.29 3.86 5.32
CA SER A 188 -0.17 3.91 3.87
C SER A 188 -1.43 4.49 3.19
N ASP A 189 -1.60 4.22 1.91
CA ASP A 189 -2.68 4.68 1.02
C ASP A 189 -4.10 4.42 1.56
N ASN A 190 -4.29 3.37 2.38
CA ASN A 190 -5.57 3.10 3.05
C ASN A 190 -6.13 4.32 3.77
N ARG A 191 -5.26 5.17 4.33
CA ARG A 191 -5.66 6.39 5.05
C ARG A 191 -6.29 7.44 4.14
N GLN A 192 -5.88 7.49 2.87
CA GLN A 192 -6.44 8.45 1.92
C GLN A 192 -7.87 8.10 1.54
N TYR A 193 -8.15 6.81 1.34
CA TYR A 193 -9.49 6.31 1.08
C TYR A 193 -10.39 6.48 2.32
N ALA A 194 -9.91 6.08 3.49
CA ALA A 194 -10.63 6.24 4.75
C ALA A 194 -10.96 7.70 5.07
N GLY A 195 -10.02 8.62 4.80
CA GLY A 195 -10.21 10.06 4.98
C GLY A 195 -11.30 10.69 4.08
N ARG A 196 -11.74 9.97 3.03
CA ARG A 196 -12.86 10.34 2.18
C ARG A 196 -14.15 9.56 2.49
N GLY A 197 -14.17 8.88 3.63
CA GLY A 197 -15.33 8.12 4.08
C GLY A 197 -15.56 6.82 3.30
N LEU A 198 -14.53 6.30 2.63
CA LEU A 198 -14.58 4.99 2.01
C LEU A 198 -14.11 3.93 3.01
N PRO A 199 -14.82 2.78 3.13
CA PRO A 199 -14.32 1.65 3.91
C PRO A 199 -12.94 1.23 3.42
N ALA A 200 -11.93 1.21 4.30
CA ALA A 200 -10.57 0.89 3.91
C ALA A 200 -9.81 0.13 4.99
N VAL A 201 -9.02 -0.84 4.57
CA VAL A 201 -8.06 -1.54 5.41
C VAL A 201 -6.69 -1.52 4.73
N GLY A 202 -5.65 -1.15 5.50
CA GLY A 202 -4.26 -1.37 5.12
C GLY A 202 -3.79 -2.71 5.68
N LEU A 203 -3.17 -3.53 4.85
CA LEU A 203 -2.56 -4.81 5.23
C LEU A 203 -1.05 -4.73 5.07
N GLY A 204 -0.32 -5.00 6.16
CA GLY A 204 1.14 -5.04 6.18
C GLY A 204 1.64 -6.33 6.83
N LEU A 205 2.56 -7.02 6.18
CA LEU A 205 3.26 -8.17 6.75
C LEU A 205 4.63 -7.75 7.26
N GLY A 206 5.26 -6.80 6.57
CA GLY A 206 6.54 -6.21 6.87
C GLY A 206 7.50 -6.19 5.69
N ALA A 207 8.56 -5.40 5.85
CA ALA A 207 9.70 -5.34 4.95
C ALA A 207 11.00 -5.50 5.75
N ALA A 208 12.00 -6.14 5.14
CA ALA A 208 13.34 -6.14 5.68
C ALA A 208 14.04 -4.85 5.27
N HIS A 209 14.70 -4.20 6.23
CA HIS A 209 15.52 -3.00 5.93
C HIS A 209 14.76 -1.83 5.30
N TYR A 210 13.53 -1.59 5.75
CA TYR A 210 12.66 -0.49 5.36
C TYR A 210 13.42 0.81 5.06
N HIS A 211 13.13 1.44 3.92
CA HIS A 211 13.70 2.71 3.46
C HIS A 211 15.25 2.73 3.45
N SER A 212 15.87 1.61 3.16
CA SER A 212 17.33 1.50 3.09
C SER A 212 17.79 0.83 1.80
N PRO A 213 19.07 1.03 1.40
CA PRO A 213 19.63 0.34 0.23
C PRO A 213 19.73 -1.20 0.38
N LEU A 214 19.36 -1.73 1.54
CA LEU A 214 19.34 -3.17 1.82
C LEU A 214 17.92 -3.77 1.66
N ASP A 215 16.93 -2.97 1.30
CA ASP A 215 15.61 -3.46 0.90
C ASP A 215 15.67 -3.96 -0.54
N THR A 216 16.16 -5.17 -0.71
CA THR A 216 16.51 -5.80 -1.98
C THR A 216 15.75 -7.09 -2.21
N LEU A 217 15.65 -7.52 -3.47
CA LEU A 217 14.87 -8.69 -3.87
C LEU A 217 15.27 -9.98 -3.12
N ASP A 218 16.54 -10.18 -2.82
CA ASP A 218 17.04 -11.35 -2.09
C ASP A 218 16.57 -11.40 -0.61
N ARG A 219 15.96 -10.33 -0.12
CA ARG A 219 15.38 -10.23 1.23
C ARG A 219 13.89 -10.50 1.30
N ILE A 220 13.26 -10.70 0.16
CA ILE A 220 11.84 -11.00 0.09
C ILE A 220 11.59 -12.47 0.44
N ASP A 221 10.67 -12.70 1.36
CA ASP A 221 10.18 -14.02 1.72
C ASP A 221 9.02 -14.43 0.79
N PRO A 222 9.21 -15.45 -0.09
CA PRO A 222 8.16 -15.93 -0.98
C PRO A 222 6.92 -16.46 -0.24
N ASP A 223 7.09 -16.98 0.98
CA ASP A 223 5.97 -17.48 1.78
C ASP A 223 5.13 -16.33 2.33
N ALA A 224 5.75 -15.19 2.67
CA ALA A 224 5.03 -13.98 3.03
C ALA A 224 4.17 -13.47 1.87
N LEU A 225 4.72 -13.39 0.64
CA LEU A 225 3.95 -13.01 -0.56
C LEU A 225 2.78 -13.96 -0.80
N ARG A 226 3.01 -15.27 -0.70
CA ARG A 226 1.96 -16.29 -0.88
C ARG A 226 0.87 -16.16 0.18
N MET A 227 1.24 -15.89 1.42
CA MET A 227 0.31 -15.67 2.53
C MET A 227 -0.57 -14.44 2.29
N ALA A 228 0.04 -13.31 1.93
CA ALA A 228 -0.68 -12.08 1.58
C ALA A 228 -1.65 -12.31 0.42
N GLY A 229 -1.18 -12.92 -0.67
CA GLY A 229 -2.01 -13.21 -1.85
C GLY A 229 -3.21 -14.10 -1.53
N ARG A 230 -3.02 -15.18 -0.77
CA ARG A 230 -4.12 -16.07 -0.35
C ARG A 230 -5.15 -15.34 0.52
N LEU A 231 -4.68 -14.53 1.47
CA LEU A 231 -5.55 -13.72 2.35
C LEU A 231 -6.40 -12.76 1.52
N VAL A 232 -5.79 -12.01 0.61
CA VAL A 232 -6.48 -11.01 -0.22
C VAL A 232 -7.45 -11.68 -1.19
N VAL A 233 -7.06 -12.77 -1.87
CA VAL A 233 -7.96 -13.51 -2.78
C VAL A 233 -9.21 -13.98 -2.05
N LEU A 234 -9.05 -14.61 -0.89
CA LEU A 234 -10.19 -15.16 -0.15
C LEU A 234 -11.06 -14.06 0.44
N SER A 235 -10.47 -13.00 1.00
CA SER A 235 -11.22 -11.84 1.50
C SER A 235 -12.01 -11.15 0.39
N THR A 236 -11.39 -10.96 -0.77
CA THR A 236 -12.05 -10.40 -1.95
C THR A 236 -13.21 -11.27 -2.40
N ALA A 237 -13.06 -12.60 -2.41
CA ALA A 237 -14.12 -13.52 -2.76
C ALA A 237 -15.31 -13.43 -1.79
N TYR A 238 -15.05 -13.29 -0.50
CA TYR A 238 -16.12 -13.08 0.49
C TYR A 238 -16.84 -11.75 0.34
N LEU A 239 -16.12 -10.67 -0.01
CA LEU A 239 -16.71 -9.34 -0.22
C LEU A 239 -17.50 -9.26 -1.54
N ALA A 240 -16.98 -9.90 -2.59
CA ALA A 240 -17.53 -9.78 -3.93
C ALA A 240 -18.70 -10.75 -4.21
N HIS A 241 -18.93 -11.75 -3.35
CA HIS A 241 -20.07 -12.63 -3.40
C HIS A 241 -21.03 -12.35 -2.24
N ASP A 242 -22.04 -11.53 -2.44
CA ASP A 242 -23.02 -11.16 -1.42
C ASP A 242 -23.85 -12.36 -0.86
N ASN A 243 -23.77 -13.55 -1.48
CA ASN A 243 -24.55 -14.73 -1.13
C ASN A 243 -23.82 -15.80 -0.29
N ILE A 244 -22.54 -15.59 0.09
CA ILE A 244 -21.82 -16.55 0.95
C ILE A 244 -22.12 -16.35 2.45
N VAL A 245 -22.85 -15.30 2.81
CA VAL A 245 -23.10 -14.89 4.22
C VAL A 245 -24.41 -15.48 4.79
N LYS A 246 -25.11 -16.35 4.08
CA LYS A 246 -26.41 -16.90 4.53
C LYS A 246 -26.37 -18.34 5.03
N GLU A 247 -25.19 -18.85 5.45
CA GLU A 247 -25.10 -20.12 6.18
C GLU A 247 -24.29 -19.98 7.48
#